data_bf4581e2631e0f590fd095cf360aed8f
#
_entry.id   bf4581e2631e0f590fd095cf360aed8f
#
_cell.length_a   1.000
_cell.length_b   1.000
_cell.length_c   1.000
_cell.angle_alpha   90.00
_cell.angle_beta   90.00
_cell.angle_gamma   90.00
#
_symmetry.space_group_name_H-M   'P 1'
#
loop_
_entity.id
_entity.type
_entity.pdbx_description
1 polymer ?
#
loop_
_entity_poly.entity_id
_entity_poly.type
_entity_poly.pdbx_seq_one_letter_code
_entity_poly.pdbx_strand_id
1 'polypeptide(L)'
;MCSIFECLLITAGYFLQSKGHCENCLKANRDPPKYHQEGFETRWSWSYVNYTWPSYDEYLDAAVSGRYLPQNILLGGPRVYQDKVYVTMPKYRIGVPASLGFFPLVSLEKTNILITPFPSWEMNHQGECRNLQSVIATEIDRQGIMWVLDGHRSSNYINGIRCPAKMVLMDLNRRGAVIQVVTFPNEISLKDGGFLNDLVIDETDGTYVYITDNSAIDPGLVVYSYNQNRAWKLRDGSMFPQVSASGYVIDNGFRIDYLGTIDGLALSPFTDIAPRLLFYTPLTSNQLFCVTTDILKDQQLASNQTWRRYVKFVGEKQGSTDGMVMDNKGNLYYGLIPQSAVAKWNIFEPLKTAEIIHRNPKTMVWPDSFSMDLQGNLFLVTDHAHRFFVNNNTLLFTPDEIKFRIHVIHVGTRSYMYSFSENFQK
;
A
#
# COMPACT_ATOMS: atom_id res chain seq x y z
N MET A 1 0.58 8.82 -27.64
CA MET A 1 1.25 9.14 -26.37
C MET A 1 0.50 10.32 -25.77
N CYS A 2 -0.44 10.04 -24.85
CA CYS A 2 -1.15 11.09 -24.14
C CYS A 2 -0.27 11.58 -22.99
N SER A 3 0.09 12.86 -22.97
CA SER A 3 0.70 13.44 -21.77
C SER A 3 -0.37 13.56 -20.69
N ILE A 4 0.03 13.53 -19.42
CA ILE A 4 -0.88 13.73 -18.27
C ILE A 4 -1.65 15.06 -18.39
N PHE A 5 -1.10 16.03 -19.10
CA PHE A 5 -1.79 17.27 -19.49
C PHE A 5 -3.11 17.03 -20.23
N GLU A 6 -3.23 15.97 -21.03
CA GLU A 6 -4.49 15.65 -21.71
C GLU A 6 -5.53 15.03 -20.77
N CYS A 7 -5.13 14.34 -19.72
CA CYS A 7 -6.06 13.88 -18.68
C CYS A 7 -6.66 15.05 -17.88
N LEU A 8 -5.90 16.12 -17.69
CA LEU A 8 -6.34 17.34 -16.98
C LEU A 8 -7.16 18.30 -17.86
N LEU A 9 -6.92 18.31 -19.18
CA LEU A 9 -7.57 19.24 -20.11
C LEU A 9 -8.95 18.78 -20.62
N ILE A 10 -9.28 17.51 -20.53
CA ILE A 10 -10.55 16.97 -21.05
C ILE A 10 -11.71 17.22 -20.07
N THR A 11 -11.44 17.50 -18.80
CA THR A 11 -12.48 17.79 -17.80
C THR A 11 -12.78 19.29 -17.62
N ALA A 12 -11.88 20.18 -18.04
CA ALA A 12 -12.11 21.63 -18.03
C ALA A 12 -12.38 22.12 -19.45
N GLY A 13 -13.65 22.21 -19.83
CA GLY A 13 -14.09 22.78 -21.09
C GLY A 13 -13.86 24.28 -21.18
N TYR A 14 -12.60 24.74 -21.22
CA TYR A 14 -12.28 26.13 -21.56
C TYR A 14 -11.09 26.18 -22.53
N PHE A 15 -11.41 26.58 -23.77
CA PHE A 15 -10.44 27.08 -24.73
C PHE A 15 -9.93 28.45 -24.29
N LEU A 16 -8.68 28.59 -24.00
CA LEU A 16 -7.98 29.87 -24.01
C LEU A 16 -6.89 29.85 -25.06
N GLN A 17 -7.14 30.49 -26.19
CA GLN A 17 -6.10 30.94 -27.10
C GLN A 17 -5.34 32.09 -26.44
N SER A 18 -4.06 31.96 -26.22
CA SER A 18 -3.15 33.07 -26.14
C SER A 18 -1.82 32.72 -26.78
N LYS A 19 -1.57 33.29 -27.95
CA LYS A 19 -0.22 33.39 -28.54
C LYS A 19 0.56 34.43 -27.75
N GLY A 20 1.67 34.05 -27.20
CA GLY A 20 2.67 34.94 -26.61
C GLY A 20 4.06 34.32 -26.72
N HIS A 21 4.82 34.75 -27.72
CA HIS A 21 6.24 34.54 -27.83
C HIS A 21 6.95 35.22 -26.65
N CYS A 22 7.76 34.49 -25.95
CA CYS A 22 8.82 35.04 -25.11
C CYS A 22 10.14 34.36 -25.47
N GLU A 23 10.84 34.93 -26.43
CA GLU A 23 12.29 34.71 -26.63
C GLU A 23 13.03 35.51 -25.55
N ASN A 24 14.04 34.90 -24.97
CA ASN A 24 15.03 35.40 -24.02
C ASN A 24 14.74 35.14 -22.55
N CYS A 25 15.10 33.97 -22.09
CA CYS A 25 15.64 33.79 -20.74
C CYS A 25 17.03 33.16 -20.82
N LEU A 26 18.00 34.05 -20.59
CA LEU A 26 19.42 33.78 -20.61
C LEU A 26 19.86 32.76 -19.56
N LYS A 27 20.74 31.88 -19.99
CA LYS A 27 21.59 30.96 -19.27
C LYS A 27 22.08 31.51 -17.95
N ALA A 28 21.67 30.91 -16.85
CA ALA A 28 22.46 30.85 -15.64
C ALA A 28 22.86 29.39 -15.43
N ASN A 29 24.04 29.03 -15.87
CA ASN A 29 24.75 27.82 -15.44
C ASN A 29 25.00 27.96 -13.93
N ARG A 30 24.12 27.35 -13.14
CA ARG A 30 24.43 26.88 -11.79
C ARG A 30 24.04 25.44 -11.77
N ASP A 31 25.02 24.53 -11.85
CA ASP A 31 24.82 23.15 -11.46
C ASP A 31 24.14 23.17 -10.10
N PRO A 32 22.98 22.46 -9.95
CA PRO A 32 22.41 22.29 -8.62
C PRO A 32 23.46 21.56 -7.78
N PRO A 33 23.57 21.87 -6.48
CA PRO A 33 24.48 21.17 -5.61
C PRO A 33 24.16 19.68 -5.75
N LYS A 34 25.17 18.86 -6.06
CA LYS A 34 25.10 17.40 -6.00
C LYS A 34 24.85 17.05 -4.55
N TYR A 35 23.59 17.03 -4.14
CA TYR A 35 23.19 16.29 -2.96
C TYR A 35 23.54 14.83 -3.27
N HIS A 36 24.48 14.26 -2.55
CA HIS A 36 24.60 12.82 -2.45
C HIS A 36 23.25 12.36 -1.91
N GLN A 37 22.41 11.81 -2.77
CA GLN A 37 21.20 11.17 -2.38
C GLN A 37 21.66 9.94 -1.58
N GLU A 38 21.66 10.07 -0.24
CA GLU A 38 21.85 8.93 0.63
C GLU A 38 20.74 7.95 0.25
N GLY A 39 21.11 6.73 -0.13
CA GLY A 39 20.15 5.72 -0.54
C GLY A 39 19.29 5.27 0.65
N PHE A 40 18.32 4.38 0.42
CA PHE A 40 17.55 3.79 1.49
C PHE A 40 18.46 3.14 2.55
N GLU A 41 18.29 3.56 3.80
CA GLU A 41 18.91 2.93 4.97
C GLU A 41 17.98 1.83 5.51
N THR A 42 18.52 0.63 5.75
CA THR A 42 17.80 -0.38 6.55
C THR A 42 17.79 0.06 8.00
N ARG A 43 16.64 0.50 8.48
CA ARG A 43 16.51 1.04 9.85
C ARG A 43 16.17 -0.05 10.86
N TRP A 44 15.35 -1.03 10.48
CA TRP A 44 14.99 -2.19 11.30
C TRP A 44 14.94 -3.45 10.45
N SER A 45 15.20 -4.59 11.11
CA SER A 45 15.20 -5.88 10.44
C SER A 45 14.74 -7.01 11.36
N TRP A 46 14.16 -8.06 10.77
CA TRP A 46 13.70 -9.24 11.51
C TRP A 46 14.07 -10.51 10.77
N SER A 47 14.66 -11.46 11.49
CA SER A 47 14.72 -12.86 11.08
C SER A 47 13.44 -13.61 11.45
N TYR A 48 12.75 -13.16 12.50
CA TYR A 48 11.42 -13.61 12.90
C TYR A 48 10.68 -12.50 13.64
N VAL A 49 9.36 -12.46 13.50
CA VAL A 49 8.49 -11.54 14.24
C VAL A 49 8.11 -12.19 15.56
N ASN A 50 8.27 -11.48 16.66
CA ASN A 50 7.81 -11.86 17.98
C ASN A 50 7.08 -10.70 18.66
N TYR A 51 6.33 -10.98 19.71
CA TYR A 51 5.43 -10.04 20.34
C TYR A 51 5.82 -9.73 21.79
N THR A 52 5.31 -8.61 22.30
CA THR A 52 5.30 -8.34 23.73
C THR A 52 4.19 -9.18 24.36
N TRP A 53 4.54 -10.39 24.81
CA TRP A 53 3.60 -11.30 25.43
C TRP A 53 3.21 -10.82 26.82
N PRO A 54 1.96 -11.07 27.29
CA PRO A 54 1.52 -10.72 28.63
C PRO A 54 2.32 -11.43 29.72
N SER A 55 2.76 -12.67 29.47
CA SER A 55 3.62 -13.45 30.33
C SER A 55 4.47 -14.46 29.53
N TYR A 56 5.50 -14.99 30.14
CA TYR A 56 6.30 -16.08 29.57
C TYR A 56 5.47 -17.36 29.39
N ASP A 57 4.56 -17.64 30.30
CA ASP A 57 3.70 -18.83 30.23
C ASP A 57 2.76 -18.76 29.03
N GLU A 58 2.20 -17.57 28.73
CA GLU A 58 1.37 -17.37 27.53
C GLU A 58 2.18 -17.52 26.24
N TYR A 59 3.41 -17.01 26.21
CA TYR A 59 4.31 -17.26 25.10
C TYR A 59 4.57 -18.75 24.89
N LEU A 60 4.92 -19.47 25.97
CA LEU A 60 5.24 -20.90 25.91
C LEU A 60 4.02 -21.72 25.47
N ASP A 61 2.85 -21.44 26.03
CA ASP A 61 1.59 -22.09 25.65
C ASP A 61 1.26 -21.83 24.17
N ALA A 62 1.42 -20.60 23.69
CA ALA A 62 1.21 -20.27 22.29
C ALA A 62 2.19 -21.00 21.36
N ALA A 63 3.44 -21.11 21.74
CA ALA A 63 4.46 -21.80 20.96
C ALA A 63 4.22 -23.34 20.91
N VAL A 64 3.91 -23.94 22.06
CA VAL A 64 3.65 -25.38 22.18
C VAL A 64 2.35 -25.79 21.48
N SER A 65 1.31 -24.98 21.61
CA SER A 65 0.00 -25.24 20.98
C SER A 65 -0.04 -24.94 19.48
N GLY A 66 1.00 -24.34 18.90
CA GLY A 66 1.02 -23.91 17.50
C GLY A 66 0.22 -22.63 17.21
N ARG A 67 -0.23 -21.92 18.26
CA ARG A 67 -0.86 -20.61 18.12
C ARG A 67 0.15 -19.53 17.74
N TYR A 68 1.45 -19.75 17.98
CA TYR A 68 2.55 -18.92 17.53
C TYR A 68 3.55 -19.75 16.73
N LEU A 69 3.61 -19.50 15.44
CA LEU A 69 4.56 -20.13 14.50
C LEU A 69 5.28 -19.01 13.74
N PRO A 70 6.43 -18.53 14.23
CA PRO A 70 7.11 -17.36 13.69
C PRO A 70 7.48 -17.48 12.21
N GLN A 71 7.68 -18.72 11.71
CA GLN A 71 7.93 -18.97 10.29
C GLN A 71 6.71 -18.67 9.40
N ASN A 72 5.51 -18.59 9.97
CA ASN A 72 4.27 -18.34 9.25
C ASN A 72 3.83 -16.86 9.26
N ILE A 73 4.61 -15.99 9.89
CA ILE A 73 4.30 -14.56 10.00
C ILE A 73 4.97 -13.82 8.85
N LEU A 74 4.18 -13.06 8.11
CA LEU A 74 4.61 -12.05 7.15
C LEU A 74 4.48 -10.67 7.81
N LEU A 75 5.46 -9.79 7.62
CA LEU A 75 5.43 -8.41 8.11
C LEU A 75 5.13 -7.47 6.96
N GLY A 76 4.01 -6.75 7.05
CA GLY A 76 3.57 -5.80 6.02
C GLY A 76 3.53 -4.35 6.52
N GLY A 77 3.14 -3.48 5.66
CA GLY A 77 2.82 -2.07 5.71
C GLY A 77 3.20 -1.23 6.92
N PRO A 78 4.38 -0.57 6.97
CA PRO A 78 4.67 0.37 8.03
C PRO A 78 3.79 1.62 7.90
N ARG A 79 3.26 2.12 9.03
CA ARG A 79 2.65 3.46 9.14
C ARG A 79 3.20 4.15 10.38
N VAL A 80 3.67 5.37 10.21
CA VAL A 80 4.26 6.16 11.31
C VAL A 80 3.23 7.16 11.82
N TYR A 81 2.99 7.12 13.12
CA TYR A 81 2.18 8.13 13.79
C TYR A 81 2.76 8.42 15.18
N GLN A 82 3.09 9.68 15.41
CA GLN A 82 3.76 10.13 16.63
C GLN A 82 5.06 9.34 16.89
N ASP A 83 5.16 8.65 18.01
CA ASP A 83 6.31 7.88 18.47
C ASP A 83 6.26 6.39 18.09
N LYS A 84 5.33 5.97 17.23
CA LYS A 84 5.09 4.56 16.90
C LYS A 84 5.17 4.28 15.41
N VAL A 85 5.68 3.09 15.10
CA VAL A 85 5.59 2.47 13.78
C VAL A 85 4.58 1.32 13.88
N TYR A 86 3.44 1.48 13.24
CA TYR A 86 2.42 0.44 13.14
C TYR A 86 2.75 -0.48 11.97
N VAL A 87 2.52 -1.78 12.14
CA VAL A 87 2.78 -2.80 11.14
C VAL A 87 1.67 -3.83 11.10
N THR A 88 1.43 -4.41 9.94
CA THR A 88 0.47 -5.48 9.74
C THR A 88 1.17 -6.84 9.69
N MET A 89 0.50 -7.86 10.18
CA MET A 89 0.92 -9.25 10.09
C MET A 89 -0.29 -10.08 9.59
N PRO A 90 -0.53 -10.09 8.27
CA PRO A 90 -1.68 -10.78 7.72
C PRO A 90 -1.70 -12.27 8.07
N LYS A 91 -2.86 -12.78 8.47
CA LYS A 91 -3.01 -14.18 8.85
C LYS A 91 -3.24 -15.07 7.63
N TYR A 92 -2.28 -15.08 6.71
CA TYR A 92 -2.31 -15.98 5.55
C TYR A 92 -2.12 -17.44 5.93
N ARG A 93 -1.49 -17.69 7.08
CA ARG A 93 -1.20 -19.03 7.62
C ARG A 93 -1.62 -19.11 9.08
N ILE A 94 -1.78 -20.32 9.60
CA ILE A 94 -1.99 -20.56 11.03
C ILE A 94 -0.77 -20.12 11.84
N GLY A 95 -0.96 -19.83 13.12
CA GLY A 95 0.13 -19.49 14.03
C GLY A 95 0.57 -18.04 13.96
N VAL A 96 -0.30 -17.13 13.52
CA VAL A 96 -0.12 -15.68 13.57
C VAL A 96 -1.04 -15.13 14.66
N PRO A 97 -0.55 -14.86 15.87
CA PRO A 97 -1.40 -14.54 17.03
C PRO A 97 -2.08 -13.15 16.90
N ALA A 98 -1.34 -12.16 16.39
CA ALA A 98 -1.87 -10.82 16.18
C ALA A 98 -1.61 -10.36 14.75
N SER A 99 -2.55 -9.65 14.15
CA SER A 99 -2.47 -9.19 12.76
C SER A 99 -2.20 -7.69 12.61
N LEU A 100 -2.28 -6.93 13.70
CA LEU A 100 -1.94 -5.51 13.78
C LEU A 100 -1.15 -5.27 15.06
N GLY A 101 -0.06 -4.52 14.96
CA GLY A 101 0.76 -4.15 16.11
C GLY A 101 1.61 -2.94 15.84
N PHE A 102 2.41 -2.54 16.81
CA PHE A 102 3.36 -1.44 16.69
C PHE A 102 4.65 -1.71 17.45
N PHE A 103 5.67 -0.93 17.13
CA PHE A 103 6.90 -0.81 17.90
C PHE A 103 7.32 0.67 17.99
N PRO A 104 8.20 1.06 18.95
CA PRO A 104 8.65 2.43 19.08
C PRO A 104 9.45 2.92 17.85
N LEU A 105 9.13 4.12 17.33
CA LEU A 105 9.87 4.77 16.24
C LEU A 105 11.35 5.02 16.62
N VAL A 106 11.59 5.30 17.90
CA VAL A 106 12.94 5.44 18.47
C VAL A 106 13.20 4.24 19.35
N SER A 107 14.10 3.35 18.91
CA SER A 107 14.52 2.16 19.66
C SER A 107 16.04 2.01 19.57
N LEU A 108 16.66 1.55 20.64
CA LEU A 108 18.07 1.15 20.66
C LEU A 108 18.27 -0.15 19.86
N GLU A 109 17.32 -1.05 19.95
CA GLU A 109 17.29 -2.28 19.17
C GLU A 109 16.92 -1.96 17.70
N LYS A 110 17.62 -2.61 16.78
CA LYS A 110 17.38 -2.49 15.34
C LYS A 110 17.02 -3.81 14.68
N THR A 111 17.14 -4.90 15.43
CA THR A 111 16.92 -6.26 14.94
C THR A 111 15.95 -6.99 15.86
N ASN A 112 14.95 -7.67 15.28
CA ASN A 112 13.96 -8.49 15.99
C ASN A 112 13.22 -7.73 17.12
N ILE A 113 12.94 -6.44 16.91
CA ILE A 113 12.16 -5.64 17.87
C ILE A 113 10.81 -6.33 18.10
N LEU A 114 10.42 -6.42 19.38
CA LEU A 114 9.13 -7.01 19.75
C LEU A 114 7.97 -6.11 19.27
N ILE A 115 6.96 -6.73 18.69
CA ILE A 115 5.74 -6.06 18.24
C ILE A 115 4.69 -6.10 19.36
N THR A 116 4.19 -4.95 19.73
CA THR A 116 3.06 -4.85 20.67
C THR A 116 1.75 -4.93 19.90
N PRO A 117 0.89 -5.93 20.15
CA PRO A 117 -0.41 -6.04 19.50
C PRO A 117 -1.28 -4.81 19.72
N PHE A 118 -1.92 -4.32 18.66
CA PHE A 118 -2.72 -3.09 18.68
C PHE A 118 -4.16 -3.33 18.19
N PRO A 119 -5.17 -2.70 18.81
CA PRO A 119 -5.11 -1.90 20.04
C PRO A 119 -4.89 -2.74 21.30
N SER A 120 -5.11 -4.03 21.24
CA SER A 120 -4.90 -5.01 22.32
C SER A 120 -4.75 -6.44 21.78
N TRP A 121 -4.34 -7.37 22.64
CA TRP A 121 -4.36 -8.79 22.35
C TRP A 121 -5.80 -9.28 22.05
N GLU A 122 -6.77 -8.86 22.86
CA GLU A 122 -8.17 -9.25 22.70
C GLU A 122 -8.72 -8.88 21.31
N MET A 123 -8.46 -7.65 20.85
CA MET A 123 -8.96 -7.20 19.54
C MET A 123 -8.30 -7.95 18.37
N ASN A 124 -7.15 -8.59 18.57
CA ASN A 124 -6.48 -9.44 17.59
C ASN A 124 -6.88 -10.92 17.68
N HIS A 125 -7.74 -11.26 18.66
CA HIS A 125 -8.18 -12.64 18.84
C HIS A 125 -9.12 -13.06 17.71
N GLN A 126 -8.71 -14.07 16.96
CA GLN A 126 -9.41 -14.57 15.79
C GLN A 126 -10.65 -15.41 16.19
N GLY A 127 -11.65 -15.45 15.32
CA GLY A 127 -12.88 -16.24 15.53
C GLY A 127 -14.10 -15.42 15.90
N GLU A 128 -13.93 -14.23 16.47
CA GLU A 128 -15.02 -13.27 16.72
C GLU A 128 -15.01 -12.18 15.64
N CYS A 129 -16.05 -12.10 14.80
CA CYS A 129 -16.07 -11.20 13.64
C CYS A 129 -16.02 -9.71 13.98
N ARG A 130 -16.28 -9.32 15.23
CA ARG A 130 -16.04 -7.94 15.71
C ARG A 130 -14.55 -7.61 15.84
N ASN A 131 -13.70 -8.63 16.08
CA ASN A 131 -12.26 -8.48 16.23
C ASN A 131 -11.55 -8.49 14.88
N LEU A 132 -10.27 -8.09 14.86
CA LEU A 132 -9.42 -8.16 13.69
C LEU A 132 -9.14 -9.61 13.31
N GLN A 133 -9.42 -9.98 12.07
CA GLN A 133 -9.23 -11.34 11.57
C GLN A 133 -7.92 -11.51 10.82
N SER A 134 -7.68 -10.66 9.82
CA SER A 134 -6.46 -10.67 9.00
C SER A 134 -6.28 -9.28 8.38
N VAL A 135 -5.60 -8.41 9.10
CA VAL A 135 -5.32 -7.05 8.64
C VAL A 135 -4.28 -7.09 7.55
N ILE A 136 -4.60 -6.53 6.39
CA ILE A 136 -3.72 -6.45 5.22
C ILE A 136 -3.02 -5.11 5.18
N ALA A 137 -3.79 -4.03 5.14
CA ALA A 137 -3.28 -2.68 5.01
C ALA A 137 -3.92 -1.74 6.04
N THR A 138 -3.23 -0.64 6.28
CA THR A 138 -3.74 0.47 7.08
C THR A 138 -3.38 1.78 6.43
N GLU A 139 -4.17 2.83 6.67
CA GLU A 139 -3.80 4.20 6.36
C GLU A 139 -4.20 5.09 7.54
N ILE A 140 -3.47 6.18 7.75
CA ILE A 140 -3.73 7.10 8.87
C ILE A 140 -4.02 8.47 8.28
N ASP A 141 -5.24 8.97 8.53
CA ASP A 141 -5.65 10.28 8.04
C ASP A 141 -5.02 11.44 8.85
N ARG A 142 -5.28 12.65 8.41
CA ARG A 142 -4.72 13.88 9.00
C ARG A 142 -5.20 14.13 10.44
N GLN A 143 -6.32 13.53 10.85
CA GLN A 143 -6.89 13.61 12.19
C GLN A 143 -6.31 12.56 13.13
N GLY A 144 -5.52 11.62 12.63
CA GLY A 144 -4.98 10.51 13.40
C GLY A 144 -5.98 9.35 13.56
N ILE A 145 -6.92 9.23 12.64
CA ILE A 145 -7.77 8.04 12.54
C ILE A 145 -7.06 7.02 11.66
N MET A 146 -6.84 5.85 12.19
CA MET A 146 -6.33 4.71 11.45
C MET A 146 -7.48 3.95 10.79
N TRP A 147 -7.42 3.84 9.48
CA TRP A 147 -8.32 3.07 8.64
C TRP A 147 -7.68 1.70 8.42
N VAL A 148 -8.24 0.69 9.07
CA VAL A 148 -7.69 -0.68 9.12
C VAL A 148 -8.47 -1.56 8.16
N LEU A 149 -7.80 -2.09 7.14
CA LEU A 149 -8.39 -2.98 6.17
C LEU A 149 -8.22 -4.44 6.61
N ASP A 150 -9.28 -5.03 7.12
CA ASP A 150 -9.36 -6.44 7.52
C ASP A 150 -10.06 -7.22 6.38
N GLY A 151 -9.33 -7.38 5.29
CA GLY A 151 -9.86 -7.68 3.96
C GLY A 151 -9.53 -9.06 3.41
N HIS A 152 -8.57 -9.77 3.98
CA HIS A 152 -8.16 -11.06 3.46
C HIS A 152 -9.14 -12.18 3.80
N ARG A 153 -9.44 -13.01 2.80
CA ARG A 153 -10.29 -14.20 2.93
C ARG A 153 -9.44 -15.45 2.85
N SER A 154 -8.87 -15.81 4.00
CA SER A 154 -8.11 -17.05 4.11
C SER A 154 -9.01 -18.29 3.92
N SER A 155 -8.51 -19.28 3.19
CA SER A 155 -9.08 -20.62 3.16
C SER A 155 -8.87 -21.37 4.48
N ASN A 156 -7.94 -20.91 5.30
CA ASN A 156 -7.61 -21.51 6.59
C ASN A 156 -8.47 -20.88 7.70
N TYR A 157 -9.70 -21.34 7.81
CA TYR A 157 -10.62 -20.86 8.85
C TYR A 157 -10.31 -21.48 10.19
N ILE A 158 -10.14 -20.63 11.19
CA ILE A 158 -10.18 -21.07 12.58
C ILE A 158 -11.65 -21.31 12.94
N ASN A 159 -11.96 -22.51 13.43
CA ASN A 159 -13.30 -22.92 13.88
C ASN A 159 -14.43 -22.78 12.86
N GLY A 160 -14.13 -22.78 11.56
CA GLY A 160 -15.15 -22.66 10.51
C GLY A 160 -15.83 -21.29 10.43
N ILE A 161 -15.41 -20.30 11.20
CA ILE A 161 -15.99 -18.94 11.21
C ILE A 161 -15.38 -18.15 10.04
N ARG A 162 -16.23 -17.78 9.10
CA ARG A 162 -15.89 -16.93 7.95
C ARG A 162 -16.44 -15.53 8.17
N CYS A 163 -15.62 -14.65 8.74
CA CYS A 163 -16.02 -13.27 8.92
C CYS A 163 -16.04 -12.52 7.59
N PRO A 164 -16.99 -11.59 7.38
CA PRO A 164 -16.99 -10.73 6.20
C PRO A 164 -15.78 -9.80 6.21
N ALA A 165 -15.29 -9.39 5.04
CA ALA A 165 -14.30 -8.33 4.95
C ALA A 165 -14.85 -7.07 5.57
N LYS A 166 -13.98 -6.31 6.24
CA LYS A 166 -14.39 -5.07 6.89
C LYS A 166 -13.27 -4.05 6.91
N MET A 167 -13.65 -2.83 7.10
CA MET A 167 -12.76 -1.72 7.43
C MET A 167 -13.10 -1.24 8.83
N VAL A 168 -12.08 -1.08 9.68
CA VAL A 168 -12.23 -0.64 11.09
C VAL A 168 -11.54 0.71 11.25
N LEU A 169 -12.27 1.70 11.74
CA LEU A 169 -11.74 3.03 12.03
C LEU A 169 -11.37 3.12 13.50
N MET A 170 -10.12 3.46 13.79
CA MET A 170 -9.56 3.52 15.13
C MET A 170 -8.94 4.89 15.41
N ASP A 171 -9.33 5.54 16.49
CA ASP A 171 -8.76 6.82 16.92
C ASP A 171 -7.44 6.60 17.69
N LEU A 172 -6.31 6.92 17.04
CA LEU A 172 -4.99 6.79 17.63
C LEU A 172 -4.74 7.73 18.79
N ASN A 173 -5.41 8.89 18.81
CA ASN A 173 -5.33 9.85 19.91
C ASN A 173 -6.07 9.33 21.16
N ARG A 174 -6.94 8.32 20.99
CA ARG A 174 -7.67 7.64 22.05
C ARG A 174 -7.27 6.18 22.18
N ARG A 175 -5.96 5.89 22.01
CA ARG A 175 -5.35 4.55 22.18
C ARG A 175 -5.98 3.46 21.30
N GLY A 176 -6.44 3.83 20.08
CA GLY A 176 -7.07 2.89 19.16
C GLY A 176 -8.52 2.56 19.47
N ALA A 177 -9.23 3.47 20.16
CA ALA A 177 -10.66 3.30 20.34
C ALA A 177 -11.37 3.15 19.00
N VAL A 178 -12.14 2.08 18.83
CA VAL A 178 -12.91 1.83 17.61
C VAL A 178 -14.02 2.87 17.49
N ILE A 179 -14.04 3.61 16.39
CA ILE A 179 -15.05 4.62 16.07
C ILE A 179 -16.16 4.01 15.23
N GLN A 180 -15.76 3.22 14.23
CA GLN A 180 -16.70 2.65 13.27
C GLN A 180 -16.18 1.31 12.72
N VAL A 181 -17.10 0.41 12.41
CA VAL A 181 -16.83 -0.82 11.65
C VAL A 181 -17.70 -0.82 10.42
N VAL A 182 -17.08 -0.88 9.26
CA VAL A 182 -17.75 -0.98 7.95
C VAL A 182 -17.58 -2.40 7.45
N THR A 183 -18.66 -3.16 7.41
CA THR A 183 -18.66 -4.53 6.86
C THR A 183 -19.01 -4.49 5.39
N PHE A 184 -18.19 -5.15 4.56
CA PHE A 184 -18.42 -5.22 3.13
C PHE A 184 -19.26 -6.45 2.78
N PRO A 185 -20.37 -6.27 2.04
CA PRO A 185 -21.19 -7.37 1.59
C PRO A 185 -20.50 -8.16 0.45
N ASN A 186 -21.04 -9.34 0.13
CA ASN A 186 -20.40 -10.26 -0.81
C ASN A 186 -20.25 -9.71 -2.25
N GLU A 187 -21.11 -8.80 -2.67
CA GLU A 187 -21.01 -8.10 -3.96
C GLU A 187 -19.86 -7.10 -4.05
N ILE A 188 -19.34 -6.67 -2.89
CA ILE A 188 -18.17 -5.80 -2.78
C ILE A 188 -16.90 -6.62 -2.61
N SER A 189 -16.89 -7.55 -1.67
CA SER A 189 -15.76 -8.46 -1.46
C SER A 189 -16.26 -9.87 -1.24
N LEU A 190 -15.91 -10.76 -2.16
CA LEU A 190 -16.37 -12.15 -2.14
C LEU A 190 -16.03 -12.80 -0.80
N LYS A 191 -17.00 -13.51 -0.24
CA LYS A 191 -16.80 -14.27 0.99
C LYS A 191 -15.74 -15.35 0.83
N ASP A 192 -15.65 -15.93 -0.36
CA ASP A 192 -14.62 -16.88 -0.76
C ASP A 192 -13.80 -16.28 -1.91
N GLY A 193 -12.53 -15.99 -1.67
CA GLY A 193 -11.60 -15.46 -2.66
C GLY A 193 -11.56 -13.94 -2.80
N GLY A 194 -12.28 -13.17 -1.97
CA GLY A 194 -12.09 -11.72 -1.88
C GLY A 194 -10.76 -11.40 -1.21
N PHE A 195 -10.07 -10.38 -1.68
CA PHE A 195 -8.77 -9.96 -1.17
C PHE A 195 -8.62 -8.44 -1.24
N LEU A 196 -9.29 -7.74 -0.33
CA LEU A 196 -9.09 -6.30 -0.19
C LEU A 196 -7.67 -6.04 0.31
N ASN A 197 -6.84 -5.40 -0.53
CA ASN A 197 -5.39 -5.41 -0.37
C ASN A 197 -4.80 -4.08 0.08
N ASP A 198 -5.05 -2.98 -0.63
CA ASP A 198 -4.48 -1.68 -0.34
C ASP A 198 -5.56 -0.59 -0.31
N LEU A 199 -5.29 0.55 0.34
CA LEU A 199 -6.25 1.64 0.44
C LEU A 199 -5.58 3.01 0.44
N VAL A 200 -6.28 4.01 -0.14
CA VAL A 200 -5.97 5.43 -0.04
C VAL A 200 -7.20 6.24 0.33
N ILE A 201 -7.00 7.35 1.03
CA ILE A 201 -8.08 8.20 1.55
C ILE A 201 -8.11 9.52 0.77
N ASP A 202 -9.30 9.93 0.33
CA ASP A 202 -9.56 11.20 -0.33
C ASP A 202 -10.50 12.06 0.51
N GLU A 203 -9.99 13.13 1.10
CA GLU A 203 -10.73 14.08 1.95
C GLU A 203 -11.06 15.39 1.22
N THR A 204 -11.03 15.40 -0.11
CA THR A 204 -11.14 16.65 -0.89
C THR A 204 -12.53 17.29 -0.83
N ASP A 205 -13.58 16.49 -1.06
CA ASP A 205 -14.99 16.90 -1.08
C ASP A 205 -15.88 15.85 -0.42
N GLY A 206 -15.71 15.66 0.85
CA GLY A 206 -16.16 14.53 1.64
C GLY A 206 -15.08 13.45 1.74
N THR A 207 -15.30 12.47 2.60
CA THR A 207 -14.32 11.40 2.80
C THR A 207 -14.68 10.19 1.96
N TYR A 208 -13.79 9.84 1.04
CA TYR A 208 -13.85 8.63 0.21
C TYR A 208 -12.62 7.78 0.44
N VAL A 209 -12.80 6.46 0.36
CA VAL A 209 -11.70 5.50 0.41
C VAL A 209 -11.73 4.66 -0.86
N TYR A 210 -10.60 4.56 -1.53
CA TYR A 210 -10.41 3.69 -2.68
C TYR A 210 -9.60 2.48 -2.22
N ILE A 211 -10.08 1.28 -2.54
CA ILE A 211 -9.51 0.03 -2.06
C ILE A 211 -9.33 -0.92 -3.25
N THR A 212 -8.16 -1.51 -3.38
CA THR A 212 -7.94 -2.57 -4.37
C THR A 212 -8.42 -3.92 -3.83
N ASP A 213 -9.15 -4.67 -4.65
CA ASP A 213 -9.46 -6.07 -4.39
C ASP A 213 -8.64 -6.96 -5.32
N ASN A 214 -7.56 -7.50 -4.80
CA ASN A 214 -6.63 -8.40 -5.51
C ASN A 214 -7.19 -9.82 -5.64
N SER A 215 -8.50 -9.96 -5.68
CA SER A 215 -9.15 -11.25 -5.89
C SER A 215 -8.76 -11.85 -7.25
N ALA A 216 -8.35 -13.11 -7.26
CA ALA A 216 -8.03 -13.81 -8.51
C ALA A 216 -9.25 -14.04 -9.41
N ILE A 217 -10.46 -14.03 -8.84
CA ILE A 217 -11.71 -14.37 -9.56
C ILE A 217 -12.65 -13.18 -9.74
N ASP A 218 -12.50 -12.12 -8.91
CA ASP A 218 -13.32 -10.91 -8.99
C ASP A 218 -12.47 -9.68 -8.65
N PRO A 219 -11.39 -9.40 -9.40
CA PRO A 219 -10.57 -8.21 -9.14
C PRO A 219 -11.35 -6.92 -9.37
N GLY A 220 -11.05 -5.89 -8.59
CA GLY A 220 -11.76 -4.63 -8.73
C GLY A 220 -11.24 -3.51 -7.85
N LEU A 221 -11.75 -2.33 -8.11
CA LEU A 221 -11.55 -1.14 -7.29
C LEU A 221 -12.83 -0.88 -6.50
N VAL A 222 -12.75 -0.93 -5.19
CA VAL A 222 -13.85 -0.60 -4.28
C VAL A 222 -13.76 0.88 -3.94
N VAL A 223 -14.86 1.58 -4.02
CA VAL A 223 -15.04 2.95 -3.56
C VAL A 223 -15.98 2.93 -2.37
N TYR A 224 -15.54 3.50 -1.26
CA TYR A 224 -16.37 3.69 -0.08
C TYR A 224 -16.56 5.18 0.20
N SER A 225 -17.82 5.62 0.31
CA SER A 225 -18.18 6.96 0.76
C SER A 225 -18.48 6.93 2.26
N TYR A 226 -17.65 7.60 3.06
CA TYR A 226 -17.85 7.69 4.50
C TYR A 226 -19.14 8.40 4.86
N ASN A 227 -19.43 9.53 4.20
CA ASN A 227 -20.60 10.35 4.48
C ASN A 227 -21.93 9.62 4.17
N GLN A 228 -21.93 8.75 3.15
CA GLN A 228 -23.10 7.97 2.77
C GLN A 228 -23.12 6.57 3.46
N ASN A 229 -22.02 6.18 4.10
CA ASN A 229 -21.79 4.83 4.62
C ASN A 229 -22.13 3.76 3.57
N ARG A 230 -21.62 3.93 2.35
CA ARG A 230 -21.95 3.09 1.20
C ARG A 230 -20.69 2.78 0.38
N ALA A 231 -20.61 1.53 -0.08
CA ALA A 231 -19.56 1.07 -0.99
C ALA A 231 -20.13 0.62 -2.34
N TRP A 232 -19.32 0.73 -3.39
CA TRP A 232 -19.56 0.10 -4.69
C TRP A 232 -18.23 -0.37 -5.27
N LYS A 233 -18.29 -1.34 -6.17
CA LYS A 233 -17.09 -1.95 -6.77
C LYS A 233 -17.08 -1.76 -8.28
N LEU A 234 -15.97 -1.29 -8.77
CA LEU A 234 -15.68 -1.04 -10.17
C LEU A 234 -14.79 -2.16 -10.71
N ARG A 235 -15.09 -2.65 -11.91
CA ARG A 235 -14.39 -3.77 -12.54
C ARG A 235 -14.02 -3.43 -13.97
N ASP A 236 -12.74 -3.60 -14.34
CA ASP A 236 -12.22 -3.30 -15.66
C ASP A 236 -11.13 -4.28 -16.08
N GLY A 237 -10.94 -4.44 -17.39
CA GLY A 237 -9.89 -5.30 -17.93
C GLY A 237 -8.47 -4.89 -17.55
N SER A 238 -8.25 -3.60 -17.27
CA SER A 238 -6.96 -3.07 -16.80
C SER A 238 -6.54 -3.58 -15.41
N MET A 239 -7.46 -4.22 -14.68
CA MET A 239 -7.22 -4.75 -13.33
C MET A 239 -6.70 -6.20 -13.33
N PHE A 240 -6.60 -6.81 -14.52
CA PHE A 240 -6.09 -8.17 -14.67
C PHE A 240 -4.59 -8.19 -14.98
N PRO A 241 -3.88 -9.27 -14.63
CA PRO A 241 -2.44 -9.38 -14.86
C PRO A 241 -2.07 -9.45 -16.33
N GLN A 242 -0.84 -9.04 -16.64
CA GLN A 242 -0.18 -9.30 -17.92
C GLN A 242 0.66 -10.57 -17.82
N VAL A 243 0.32 -11.61 -18.56
CA VAL A 243 1.11 -12.86 -18.58
C VAL A 243 2.56 -12.60 -18.99
N SER A 244 2.82 -11.67 -19.90
CA SER A 244 4.18 -11.29 -20.34
C SER A 244 5.03 -10.62 -19.25
N ALA A 245 4.42 -10.15 -18.16
CA ALA A 245 5.13 -9.57 -17.02
C ALA A 245 5.44 -10.59 -15.91
N SER A 246 5.11 -11.87 -16.11
CA SER A 246 5.46 -12.98 -15.22
C SER A 246 6.71 -13.74 -15.73
N GLY A 247 7.11 -14.76 -15.00
CA GLY A 247 8.22 -15.64 -15.41
C GLY A 247 9.61 -15.06 -15.15
N TYR A 248 9.73 -14.01 -14.37
CA TYR A 248 11.02 -13.46 -13.98
C TYR A 248 11.64 -14.19 -12.79
N VAL A 249 12.94 -13.97 -12.58
CA VAL A 249 13.73 -14.64 -11.54
C VAL A 249 14.27 -13.60 -10.57
N ILE A 250 14.08 -13.84 -9.27
CA ILE A 250 14.61 -13.03 -8.17
C ILE A 250 15.26 -13.93 -7.11
N ASP A 251 15.83 -13.33 -6.08
CA ASP A 251 16.21 -14.01 -4.83
C ASP A 251 17.00 -15.30 -5.09
N ASN A 252 18.15 -15.16 -5.76
CA ASN A 252 19.07 -16.26 -6.06
C ASN A 252 18.48 -17.42 -6.90
N GLY A 253 17.60 -17.14 -7.82
CA GLY A 253 17.10 -18.14 -8.76
C GLY A 253 15.63 -18.53 -8.56
N PHE A 254 14.90 -17.82 -7.69
CA PHE A 254 13.50 -18.08 -7.49
C PHE A 254 12.66 -17.53 -8.65
N ARG A 255 11.95 -18.41 -9.37
CA ARG A 255 11.10 -18.03 -10.50
C ARG A 255 9.70 -17.64 -10.03
N ILE A 256 9.22 -16.50 -10.50
CA ILE A 256 7.89 -15.95 -10.20
C ILE A 256 6.97 -16.16 -11.39
N ASP A 257 6.03 -17.08 -11.26
CA ASP A 257 4.98 -17.35 -12.25
C ASP A 257 3.58 -16.94 -11.75
N TYR A 258 3.48 -16.28 -10.61
CA TYR A 258 2.24 -15.80 -10.03
C TYR A 258 1.62 -14.69 -10.90
N LEU A 259 0.28 -14.72 -11.06
CA LEU A 259 -0.50 -13.77 -11.84
C LEU A 259 -1.39 -12.94 -10.90
N GLY A 260 -0.78 -11.98 -10.21
CA GLY A 260 -1.49 -11.06 -9.31
C GLY A 260 -2.26 -9.99 -10.07
N THR A 261 -3.51 -9.79 -9.66
CA THR A 261 -4.45 -8.80 -10.20
C THR A 261 -4.16 -7.41 -9.64
N ILE A 262 -5.13 -6.46 -9.71
CA ILE A 262 -4.99 -5.09 -9.19
C ILE A 262 -4.46 -5.09 -7.77
N ASP A 263 -3.42 -4.30 -7.52
CA ASP A 263 -2.67 -4.30 -6.26
C ASP A 263 -2.28 -2.87 -5.84
N GLY A 264 -1.13 -2.38 -6.29
CA GLY A 264 -0.63 -1.07 -5.93
C GLY A 264 -1.58 0.06 -6.28
N LEU A 265 -1.73 1.01 -5.36
CA LEU A 265 -2.68 2.10 -5.40
C LEU A 265 -2.04 3.40 -4.91
N ALA A 266 -2.24 4.52 -5.63
CA ALA A 266 -1.76 5.83 -5.19
C ALA A 266 -2.68 6.95 -5.66
N LEU A 267 -2.89 7.96 -4.83
CA LEU A 267 -3.73 9.11 -5.12
C LEU A 267 -2.86 10.35 -5.31
N SER A 268 -3.10 11.11 -6.39
CA SER A 268 -2.39 12.36 -6.65
C SER A 268 -2.60 13.37 -5.52
N PRO A 269 -1.69 14.34 -5.30
CA PRO A 269 -1.92 15.39 -4.32
C PRO A 269 -3.14 16.25 -4.67
N PHE A 270 -3.70 16.88 -3.67
CA PHE A 270 -4.77 17.86 -3.86
C PHE A 270 -4.25 19.10 -4.56
N THR A 271 -5.02 19.57 -5.55
CA THR A 271 -4.83 20.87 -6.22
C THR A 271 -6.18 21.59 -6.33
N ASP A 272 -6.18 22.90 -6.25
CA ASP A 272 -7.42 23.69 -6.32
C ASP A 272 -8.07 23.75 -7.73
N ILE A 273 -7.37 23.22 -8.74
CA ILE A 273 -7.75 23.44 -10.15
C ILE A 273 -8.16 22.18 -10.91
N ALA A 274 -8.00 20.99 -10.34
CA ALA A 274 -8.31 19.74 -11.05
C ALA A 274 -8.74 18.62 -10.09
N PRO A 275 -9.59 17.69 -10.55
CA PRO A 275 -9.88 16.46 -9.84
C PRO A 275 -8.60 15.67 -9.58
N ARG A 276 -8.56 14.95 -8.46
CA ARG A 276 -7.46 14.05 -8.16
C ARG A 276 -7.45 12.87 -9.12
N LEU A 277 -6.25 12.34 -9.35
CA LEU A 277 -6.04 11.13 -10.14
C LEU A 277 -5.74 9.96 -9.20
N LEU A 278 -6.49 8.89 -9.34
CA LEU A 278 -6.18 7.62 -8.73
C LEU A 278 -5.36 6.79 -9.71
N PHE A 279 -4.14 6.45 -9.33
CA PHE A 279 -3.24 5.55 -10.07
C PHE A 279 -3.34 4.15 -9.51
N TYR A 280 -3.31 3.14 -10.38
CA TYR A 280 -3.30 1.74 -9.98
C TYR A 280 -2.56 0.86 -11.00
N THR A 281 -2.12 -0.29 -10.53
CA THR A 281 -1.45 -1.30 -11.36
C THR A 281 -1.78 -2.70 -10.85
N PRO A 282 -1.93 -3.70 -11.73
CA PRO A 282 -1.88 -5.09 -11.27
C PRO A 282 -0.48 -5.46 -10.76
N LEU A 283 -0.41 -6.33 -9.76
CA LEU A 283 0.86 -6.85 -9.22
C LEU A 283 1.75 -7.42 -10.32
N THR A 284 1.17 -8.28 -11.17
CA THR A 284 1.89 -8.85 -12.31
C THR A 284 1.58 -8.06 -13.57
N SER A 285 2.13 -6.85 -13.65
CA SER A 285 1.96 -5.98 -14.82
C SER A 285 3.03 -4.89 -14.87
N ASN A 286 3.44 -4.56 -16.10
CA ASN A 286 4.23 -3.37 -16.36
C ASN A 286 3.35 -2.13 -16.60
N GLN A 287 2.04 -2.29 -16.75
CA GLN A 287 1.13 -1.21 -17.10
C GLN A 287 0.71 -0.40 -15.87
N LEU A 288 0.73 0.90 -16.01
CA LEU A 288 0.17 1.85 -15.04
C LEU A 288 -1.08 2.49 -15.64
N PHE A 289 -2.13 2.56 -14.84
CA PHE A 289 -3.40 3.17 -15.21
C PHE A 289 -3.78 4.29 -14.26
N CYS A 290 -4.63 5.22 -14.72
CA CYS A 290 -5.24 6.21 -13.85
C CYS A 290 -6.70 6.49 -14.24
N VAL A 291 -7.43 7.04 -13.29
CA VAL A 291 -8.80 7.54 -13.45
C VAL A 291 -9.02 8.72 -12.50
N THR A 292 -9.84 9.69 -12.88
CA THR A 292 -10.14 10.83 -12.02
C THR A 292 -11.14 10.47 -10.93
N THR A 293 -10.99 11.05 -9.75
CA THR A 293 -11.81 10.70 -8.58
C THR A 293 -13.27 11.11 -8.70
N ASP A 294 -13.59 12.14 -9.46
CA ASP A 294 -14.97 12.54 -9.79
C ASP A 294 -15.74 11.43 -10.52
N ILE A 295 -15.07 10.75 -11.47
CA ILE A 295 -15.63 9.57 -12.16
C ILE A 295 -15.86 8.40 -11.22
N LEU A 296 -14.91 8.16 -10.30
CA LEU A 296 -15.03 7.06 -9.33
C LEU A 296 -16.16 7.30 -8.31
N LYS A 297 -16.40 8.55 -7.95
CA LYS A 297 -17.45 9.01 -7.02
C LYS A 297 -18.84 8.97 -7.65
N ASP A 298 -18.95 8.96 -8.99
CA ASP A 298 -20.21 8.94 -9.70
C ASP A 298 -20.83 7.54 -9.75
N GLN A 299 -21.82 7.32 -8.88
CA GLN A 299 -22.50 6.03 -8.77
C GLN A 299 -23.34 5.68 -10.01
N GLN A 300 -23.78 6.66 -10.82
CA GLN A 300 -24.50 6.37 -12.06
C GLN A 300 -23.54 5.82 -13.12
N LEU A 301 -22.36 6.43 -13.27
CA LEU A 301 -21.31 5.93 -14.15
C LEU A 301 -20.84 4.53 -13.70
N ALA A 302 -20.74 4.31 -12.40
CA ALA A 302 -20.39 2.99 -11.84
C ALA A 302 -21.43 1.92 -12.18
N SER A 303 -22.73 2.21 -11.96
CA SER A 303 -23.82 1.25 -12.15
C SER A 303 -24.04 0.86 -13.61
N ASN A 304 -23.94 1.78 -14.54
CA ASN A 304 -24.07 1.53 -15.97
C ASN A 304 -22.74 1.18 -16.67
N GLN A 305 -21.67 1.04 -15.90
CA GLN A 305 -20.33 0.66 -16.34
C GLN A 305 -19.68 1.60 -17.37
N THR A 306 -20.20 2.79 -17.57
CA THR A 306 -19.65 3.75 -18.54
C THR A 306 -18.40 4.46 -18.04
N TRP A 307 -18.11 4.36 -16.74
CA TRP A 307 -16.87 4.84 -16.12
C TRP A 307 -15.60 4.25 -16.79
N ARG A 308 -15.67 3.04 -17.37
CA ARG A 308 -14.55 2.33 -18.02
C ARG A 308 -13.91 3.14 -19.14
N ARG A 309 -14.68 3.97 -19.86
CA ARG A 309 -14.15 4.84 -20.91
C ARG A 309 -13.21 5.94 -20.41
N TYR A 310 -13.21 6.18 -19.10
CA TYR A 310 -12.37 7.19 -18.46
C TYR A 310 -11.09 6.58 -17.85
N VAL A 311 -10.96 5.26 -17.87
CA VAL A 311 -9.69 4.59 -17.52
C VAL A 311 -8.64 4.96 -18.56
N LYS A 312 -7.51 5.50 -18.10
CA LYS A 312 -6.41 5.93 -18.95
C LYS A 312 -5.19 5.03 -18.72
N PHE A 313 -4.64 4.54 -19.80
CA PHE A 313 -3.30 3.93 -19.80
C PHE A 313 -2.26 5.03 -19.74
N VAL A 314 -1.50 5.09 -18.66
CA VAL A 314 -0.44 6.08 -18.43
C VAL A 314 0.84 5.70 -19.19
N GLY A 315 1.18 4.41 -19.19
CA GLY A 315 2.36 3.88 -19.84
C GLY A 315 2.85 2.60 -19.20
N GLU A 316 4.05 2.17 -19.56
CA GLU A 316 4.70 0.98 -19.03
C GLU A 316 5.79 1.36 -18.03
N LYS A 317 5.72 0.77 -16.83
CA LYS A 317 6.77 0.76 -15.81
C LYS A 317 7.87 -0.23 -16.22
N GLN A 318 9.00 -0.17 -15.51
CA GLN A 318 10.14 -1.04 -15.78
C GLN A 318 9.94 -2.49 -15.27
N GLY A 319 8.85 -2.78 -14.54
CA GLY A 319 8.57 -4.14 -14.04
C GLY A 319 7.31 -4.21 -13.17
N SER A 320 7.02 -5.42 -12.73
CA SER A 320 5.96 -5.75 -11.79
C SER A 320 6.14 -5.00 -10.47
N THR A 321 5.03 -4.53 -9.90
CA THR A 321 4.99 -3.64 -8.74
C THR A 321 3.94 -4.14 -7.75
N ASP A 322 4.31 -4.26 -6.49
CA ASP A 322 3.39 -4.48 -5.37
C ASP A 322 2.87 -3.12 -4.89
N GLY A 323 3.39 -2.56 -3.81
CA GLY A 323 2.94 -1.28 -3.29
C GLY A 323 3.51 -0.06 -4.00
N MET A 324 2.80 1.06 -3.86
CA MET A 324 3.24 2.37 -4.31
C MET A 324 2.65 3.49 -3.43
N VAL A 325 3.30 4.64 -3.43
CA VAL A 325 2.86 5.82 -2.68
C VAL A 325 3.15 7.11 -3.45
N MET A 326 2.29 8.10 -3.30
CA MET A 326 2.44 9.43 -3.88
C MET A 326 2.78 10.45 -2.80
N ASP A 327 3.69 11.37 -3.10
CA ASP A 327 3.91 12.54 -2.24
C ASP A 327 3.07 13.76 -2.65
N ASN A 328 3.10 14.80 -1.84
CA ASN A 328 2.37 16.04 -2.10
C ASN A 328 2.97 16.90 -3.22
N LYS A 329 4.06 16.49 -3.85
CA LYS A 329 4.68 17.13 -5.03
C LYS A 329 4.45 16.34 -6.32
N GLY A 330 3.63 15.28 -6.25
CA GLY A 330 3.31 14.43 -7.39
C GLY A 330 4.39 13.44 -7.75
N ASN A 331 5.32 13.14 -6.85
CA ASN A 331 6.25 12.05 -7.06
C ASN A 331 5.61 10.73 -6.63
N LEU A 332 5.48 9.81 -7.56
CA LEU A 332 5.08 8.41 -7.32
C LEU A 332 6.32 7.59 -7.05
N TYR A 333 6.37 6.95 -5.89
CA TYR A 333 7.37 5.95 -5.52
C TYR A 333 6.74 4.57 -5.62
N TYR A 334 7.44 3.61 -6.24
CA TYR A 334 6.91 2.27 -6.44
C TYR A 334 8.02 1.21 -6.46
N GLY A 335 7.69 0.02 -5.98
CA GLY A 335 8.58 -1.14 -6.02
C GLY A 335 8.72 -1.68 -7.43
N LEU A 336 9.91 -2.18 -7.77
CA LEU A 336 10.21 -2.93 -8.97
C LEU A 336 10.73 -4.31 -8.57
N ILE A 337 9.82 -5.28 -8.42
CA ILE A 337 10.13 -6.62 -7.92
C ILE A 337 11.21 -7.31 -8.79
N PRO A 338 11.10 -7.36 -10.13
CA PRO A 338 12.08 -8.03 -10.96
C PRO A 338 13.48 -7.44 -10.88
N GLN A 339 13.61 -6.17 -10.52
CA GLN A 339 14.88 -5.45 -10.43
C GLN A 339 15.42 -5.36 -9.01
N SER A 340 14.66 -5.82 -7.98
CA SER A 340 14.95 -5.59 -6.57
C SER A 340 15.28 -4.13 -6.29
N ALA A 341 14.36 -3.24 -6.68
CA ALA A 341 14.61 -1.81 -6.76
C ALA A 341 13.37 -0.98 -6.36
N VAL A 342 13.62 0.30 -6.11
CA VAL A 342 12.59 1.34 -5.97
C VAL A 342 12.76 2.35 -7.09
N ALA A 343 11.67 2.69 -7.76
CA ALA A 343 11.62 3.75 -8.75
C ALA A 343 10.82 4.95 -8.24
N LYS A 344 11.13 6.10 -8.84
CA LYS A 344 10.45 7.38 -8.64
C LYS A 344 10.05 7.95 -10.00
N TRP A 345 8.84 8.48 -10.08
CA TRP A 345 8.33 9.20 -11.24
C TRP A 345 7.50 10.40 -10.82
N ASN A 346 7.69 11.55 -11.47
CA ASN A 346 6.83 12.71 -11.24
C ASN A 346 5.67 12.70 -12.25
N ILE A 347 4.43 12.77 -11.75
CA ILE A 347 3.21 12.65 -12.59
C ILE A 347 3.04 13.78 -13.62
N PHE A 348 3.77 14.87 -13.49
CA PHE A 348 3.76 15.99 -14.46
C PHE A 348 4.71 15.76 -15.63
N GLU A 349 5.49 14.67 -15.60
CA GLU A 349 6.43 14.27 -16.64
C GLU A 349 5.97 12.97 -17.34
N PRO A 350 6.42 12.68 -18.56
CA PRO A 350 6.14 11.40 -19.19
C PRO A 350 6.67 10.22 -18.35
N LEU A 351 5.92 9.11 -18.22
CA LEU A 351 6.32 7.95 -17.40
C LEU A 351 7.70 7.37 -17.75
N LYS A 352 8.13 7.51 -19.01
CA LYS A 352 9.46 7.09 -19.46
C LYS A 352 10.63 7.81 -18.77
N THR A 353 10.37 8.92 -18.06
CA THR A 353 11.37 9.63 -17.26
C THR A 353 11.53 9.05 -15.87
N ALA A 354 10.76 8.02 -15.51
CA ALA A 354 10.89 7.34 -14.24
C ALA A 354 12.30 6.79 -14.05
N GLU A 355 12.87 7.01 -12.88
CA GLU A 355 14.22 6.65 -12.52
C GLU A 355 14.26 5.64 -11.36
N ILE A 356 15.22 4.73 -11.40
CA ILE A 356 15.51 3.85 -10.26
C ILE A 356 16.35 4.65 -9.27
N ILE A 357 15.79 4.91 -8.08
CA ILE A 357 16.45 5.68 -7.02
C ILE A 357 17.24 4.81 -6.05
N HIS A 358 16.91 3.52 -5.98
CA HIS A 358 17.65 2.55 -5.17
C HIS A 358 17.50 1.14 -5.73
N ARG A 359 18.57 0.35 -5.69
CA ARG A 359 18.59 -1.04 -6.11
C ARG A 359 19.51 -1.85 -5.21
N ASN A 360 19.01 -2.97 -4.68
CA ASN A 360 19.83 -3.90 -3.91
C ASN A 360 19.22 -5.31 -3.92
N PRO A 361 19.79 -6.28 -4.67
CA PRO A 361 19.22 -7.62 -4.79
C PRO A 361 19.24 -8.45 -3.50
N LYS A 362 19.94 -7.99 -2.46
CA LYS A 362 19.99 -8.68 -1.16
C LYS A 362 19.00 -8.11 -0.15
N THR A 363 18.69 -6.82 -0.22
CA THR A 363 17.87 -6.13 0.79
C THR A 363 16.55 -5.60 0.24
N MET A 364 16.42 -5.46 -1.09
CA MET A 364 15.19 -5.02 -1.78
C MET A 364 14.55 -6.17 -2.57
N VAL A 365 14.53 -7.38 -2.00
CA VAL A 365 14.10 -8.59 -2.74
C VAL A 365 12.65 -8.45 -3.22
N TRP A 366 11.75 -8.06 -2.32
CA TRP A 366 10.36 -7.79 -2.60
C TRP A 366 9.97 -6.47 -1.93
N PRO A 367 10.07 -5.33 -2.64
CA PRO A 367 9.57 -4.06 -2.12
C PRO A 367 8.04 -4.09 -2.12
N ASP A 368 7.46 -4.27 -0.93
CA ASP A 368 6.05 -4.54 -0.71
C ASP A 368 5.25 -3.24 -0.57
N SER A 369 5.31 -2.56 0.57
CA SER A 369 4.48 -1.40 0.84
C SER A 369 5.22 -0.20 1.38
N PHE A 370 4.70 0.97 1.04
CA PHE A 370 5.29 2.27 1.34
C PHE A 370 4.44 3.10 2.28
N SER A 371 5.07 4.01 3.01
CA SER A 371 4.40 5.09 3.73
C SER A 371 5.28 6.31 3.88
N MET A 372 4.69 7.43 4.28
CA MET A 372 5.42 8.68 4.51
C MET A 372 5.07 9.24 5.89
N ASP A 373 6.08 9.74 6.61
CA ASP A 373 5.84 10.47 7.84
C ASP A 373 5.71 12.00 7.62
N LEU A 374 5.43 12.71 8.70
CA LEU A 374 5.32 14.16 8.67
C LEU A 374 6.68 14.87 8.57
N GLN A 375 7.78 14.17 8.81
CA GLN A 375 9.16 14.67 8.75
C GLN A 375 9.78 14.53 7.35
N GLY A 376 9.02 13.99 6.38
CA GLY A 376 9.49 13.83 5.00
C GLY A 376 10.32 12.60 4.77
N ASN A 377 10.17 11.61 5.60
CA ASN A 377 10.79 10.31 5.39
C ASN A 377 9.81 9.38 4.67
N LEU A 378 10.32 8.69 3.67
CA LEU A 378 9.67 7.59 2.98
C LEU A 378 10.13 6.27 3.61
N PHE A 379 9.18 5.49 4.07
CA PHE A 379 9.38 4.16 4.64
C PHE A 379 8.97 3.10 3.62
N LEU A 380 9.70 2.02 3.59
CA LEU A 380 9.45 0.86 2.74
C LEU A 380 9.68 -0.43 3.53
N VAL A 381 8.70 -1.33 3.54
CA VAL A 381 8.93 -2.70 3.97
C VAL A 381 9.37 -3.55 2.78
N THR A 382 10.38 -4.39 3.01
CA THR A 382 10.77 -5.45 2.09
C THR A 382 10.72 -6.79 2.77
N ASP A 383 10.26 -7.77 2.04
CA ASP A 383 10.06 -9.12 2.54
C ASP A 383 10.45 -10.20 1.52
N HIS A 384 9.93 -11.40 1.71
CA HIS A 384 10.09 -12.54 0.82
C HIS A 384 8.70 -13.16 0.52
N ALA A 385 7.71 -12.32 0.20
CA ALA A 385 6.34 -12.75 -0.07
C ALA A 385 6.27 -13.87 -1.11
N HIS A 386 7.13 -13.85 -2.12
CA HIS A 386 7.24 -14.90 -3.14
C HIS A 386 7.51 -16.28 -2.54
N ARG A 387 8.37 -16.38 -1.51
CA ARG A 387 8.61 -17.67 -0.82
C ARG A 387 7.43 -18.07 0.06
N PHE A 388 6.61 -17.11 0.45
CA PHE A 388 5.46 -17.32 1.30
C PHE A 388 4.26 -17.87 0.53
N PHE A 389 4.01 -17.38 -0.68
CA PHE A 389 2.83 -17.73 -1.47
C PHE A 389 3.04 -18.90 -2.43
N VAL A 390 4.23 -19.09 -2.98
CA VAL A 390 4.50 -20.07 -4.05
C VAL A 390 4.80 -21.48 -3.54
N ASN A 391 5.28 -21.63 -2.31
CA ASN A 391 5.57 -22.94 -1.72
C ASN A 391 4.48 -23.36 -0.72
N ASN A 392 3.63 -24.28 -1.14
CA ASN A 392 2.50 -24.76 -0.36
C ASN A 392 2.85 -25.34 1.02
N ASN A 393 4.10 -25.72 1.34
CA ASN A 393 4.38 -26.42 2.60
C ASN A 393 5.73 -26.14 3.29
N THR A 394 6.67 -25.44 2.70
CA THR A 394 7.96 -25.21 3.35
C THR A 394 8.47 -23.80 3.06
N LEU A 395 8.38 -22.95 4.06
CA LEU A 395 9.15 -21.72 4.07
C LEU A 395 10.63 -22.11 4.22
N LEU A 396 11.35 -22.06 3.10
CA LEU A 396 12.77 -22.36 3.03
C LEU A 396 13.57 -21.15 3.57
N PHE A 397 13.43 -20.87 4.86
CA PHE A 397 14.24 -19.88 5.54
C PHE A 397 15.25 -20.57 6.45
N THR A 398 16.48 -20.09 6.40
CA THR A 398 17.46 -20.45 7.43
C THR A 398 17.14 -19.69 8.72
N PRO A 399 17.48 -20.23 9.91
CA PRO A 399 17.14 -19.59 11.18
C PRO A 399 17.64 -18.16 11.33
N ASP A 400 18.81 -17.86 10.79
CA ASP A 400 19.48 -16.55 10.93
C ASP A 400 19.23 -15.60 9.75
N GLU A 401 18.43 -16.01 8.76
CA GLU A 401 18.13 -15.19 7.59
C GLU A 401 17.24 -14.00 7.97
N ILE A 402 17.64 -12.80 7.57
CA ILE A 402 16.79 -11.61 7.71
C ILE A 402 15.69 -11.66 6.66
N LYS A 403 14.45 -11.85 7.12
CA LYS A 403 13.25 -12.02 6.28
C LYS A 403 12.56 -10.72 5.97
N PHE A 404 12.58 -9.76 6.91
CA PHE A 404 11.87 -8.49 6.81
C PHE A 404 12.82 -7.35 7.11
N ARG A 405 12.67 -6.26 6.36
CA ARG A 405 13.38 -5.01 6.59
C ARG A 405 12.43 -3.84 6.43
N ILE A 406 12.57 -2.85 7.29
CA ILE A 406 11.99 -1.53 7.05
C ILE A 406 13.14 -0.59 6.73
N HIS A 407 13.07 -0.05 5.53
CA HIS A 407 14.02 0.91 4.98
C HIS A 407 13.45 2.30 5.07
N VAL A 408 14.32 3.29 5.20
CA VAL A 408 13.95 4.70 5.28
C VAL A 408 14.86 5.52 4.36
N ILE A 409 14.28 6.49 3.67
CA ILE A 409 15.00 7.53 2.94
C ILE A 409 14.32 8.88 3.20
N HIS A 410 15.10 9.93 3.43
CA HIS A 410 14.55 11.27 3.54
C HIS A 410 14.35 11.86 2.13
N VAL A 411 13.10 12.12 1.77
CA VAL A 411 12.70 12.69 0.47
C VAL A 411 12.30 14.15 0.54
N GLY A 412 12.09 14.69 1.76
CA GLY A 412 11.77 16.08 2.00
C GLY A 412 10.38 16.53 1.53
N THR A 413 9.45 15.59 1.37
CA THR A 413 8.07 15.85 0.95
C THR A 413 7.10 15.14 1.90
N ARG A 414 5.82 15.53 1.87
CA ARG A 414 4.75 14.91 2.67
C ARG A 414 3.92 13.96 1.82
N SER A 415 3.09 13.17 2.47
CA SER A 415 2.12 12.30 1.82
C SER A 415 1.15 13.10 0.92
N TYR A 416 0.56 12.44 -0.05
CA TYR A 416 -0.50 12.92 -0.96
C TYR A 416 -1.72 13.54 -0.25
N MET A 417 -1.89 13.30 1.04
CA MET A 417 -2.98 13.88 1.84
C MET A 417 -2.78 15.37 2.12
N TYR A 418 -1.56 15.87 1.95
CA TYR A 418 -1.23 17.27 2.11
C TYR A 418 -1.30 17.98 0.75
N SER A 419 -1.64 19.28 0.76
CA SER A 419 -1.77 20.00 -0.49
C SER A 419 -0.41 20.21 -1.17
N PHE A 420 -0.42 20.39 -2.49
CA PHE A 420 0.77 20.65 -3.29
C PHE A 420 1.53 21.89 -2.81
N SER A 421 0.82 22.92 -2.33
CA SER A 421 1.38 24.18 -1.83
C SER A 421 1.94 24.08 -0.42
N GLU A 422 1.58 23.05 0.36
CA GLU A 422 2.12 22.90 1.71
C GLU A 422 3.59 22.51 1.68
N ASN A 423 4.43 23.38 2.24
CA ASN A 423 5.85 23.13 2.44
C ASN A 423 6.11 22.72 3.89
N PHE A 424 7.29 22.10 4.14
CA PHE A 424 7.76 21.92 5.51
C PHE A 424 7.89 23.27 6.19
N GLN A 425 7.22 23.46 7.33
CA GLN A 425 7.68 24.44 8.30
C GLN A 425 8.93 23.84 8.94
N LYS A 426 10.07 24.50 8.72
CA LYS A 426 11.36 24.12 9.32
C LYS A 426 11.32 24.29 10.82
#